data_e939c4bd243512baec6d01045e5d9896
#
_entry.id   e939c4bd243512baec6d01045e5d9896
#
_cell.length_a   1.000
_cell.length_b   1.000
_cell.length_c   1.000
_cell.angle_alpha   90.00
_cell.angle_beta   90.00
_cell.angle_gamma   90.00
#
_symmetry.space_group_name_H-M   'P 1'
#
loop_
_entity.id
_entity.type
_entity.pdbx_description
1 polymer ?
#
loop_
_entity_poly.entity_id
_entity_poly.type
_entity_poly.pdbx_seq_one_letter_code
_entity_poly.pdbx_strand_id
1 'polypeptide(L)'
;MEEYRLFSNDSKKEMNLKEMMSIKEASEWASKFTGKNVTISNISYLIQYGRIKKYGENGNILISLTDLKNYYSSFNGKREIQWKEQLGEDLNWALSFEQFKEAETTKHVHRLHPYKGKFIPQLVEYFLDSHTDYFKKDIFFKKGDIILDPFCGSGTTLVQANELGMHAIGIDISEFNALISNCKISKYNLIELKDEV
;
A
#
# COMPACT_ATOMS: atom_id res chain seq x y z
N MET A 1 0.95 25.61 53.79
CA MET A 1 0.76 24.21 53.39
C MET A 1 -0.54 24.16 52.60
N GLU A 2 -0.46 24.35 51.27
CA GLU A 2 -1.61 24.26 50.36
C GLU A 2 -1.45 22.98 49.56
N GLU A 3 -2.47 22.12 49.68
CA GLU A 3 -2.58 20.87 48.94
C GLU A 3 -2.92 21.15 47.46
N TYR A 4 -2.02 20.82 46.56
CA TYR A 4 -2.34 20.71 45.12
C TYR A 4 -3.14 19.43 44.88
N ARG A 5 -4.45 19.53 44.78
CA ARG A 5 -5.32 18.49 44.20
C ARG A 5 -5.17 18.48 42.70
N LEU A 6 -4.44 17.50 42.19
CA LEU A 6 -4.46 17.10 40.78
C LEU A 6 -5.82 16.48 40.46
N PHE A 7 -6.59 17.18 39.61
CA PHE A 7 -7.82 16.64 39.03
C PHE A 7 -7.45 15.61 37.97
N SER A 8 -7.52 14.35 38.29
CA SER A 8 -7.57 13.27 37.33
C SER A 8 -9.03 13.06 36.88
N ASN A 9 -9.40 13.71 35.81
CA ASN A 9 -10.65 13.37 35.08
C ASN A 9 -10.40 12.18 34.17
N ASP A 10 -10.26 11.00 34.76
CA ASP A 10 -10.47 9.73 34.06
C ASP A 10 -11.98 9.47 33.96
N SER A 11 -12.58 9.99 32.91
CA SER A 11 -13.85 9.48 32.44
C SER A 11 -13.63 8.06 31.93
N LYS A 12 -13.69 7.06 32.84
CA LYS A 12 -13.87 5.65 32.49
C LYS A 12 -15.18 5.55 31.69
N LYS A 13 -15.08 5.66 30.36
CA LYS A 13 -16.12 5.18 29.47
C LYS A 13 -16.29 3.71 29.76
N GLU A 14 -17.42 3.31 30.37
CA GLU A 14 -17.77 1.91 30.56
C GLU A 14 -17.67 1.21 29.22
N MET A 15 -16.67 0.35 29.10
CA MET A 15 -16.37 -0.39 27.88
C MET A 15 -17.44 -1.47 27.74
N ASN A 16 -18.32 -1.30 26.78
CA ASN A 16 -19.40 -2.25 26.53
C ASN A 16 -18.82 -3.57 26.02
N LEU A 17 -18.59 -4.53 26.90
CA LEU A 17 -18.00 -5.84 26.58
C LEU A 17 -18.75 -6.60 25.46
N LYS A 18 -20.00 -6.24 25.19
CA LYS A 18 -20.82 -6.82 24.09
C LYS A 18 -20.36 -6.39 22.69
N GLU A 19 -19.49 -5.41 22.57
CA GLU A 19 -18.97 -4.92 21.30
C GLU A 19 -17.51 -5.32 21.04
N MET A 20 -16.93 -6.16 21.89
CA MET A 20 -15.57 -6.64 21.71
C MET A 20 -15.53 -7.96 20.96
N MET A 21 -14.59 -8.09 20.05
CA MET A 21 -14.40 -9.27 19.20
C MET A 21 -12.93 -9.67 19.10
N SER A 22 -12.69 -10.93 18.86
CA SER A 22 -11.35 -11.45 18.52
C SER A 22 -10.90 -10.98 17.14
N ILE A 23 -9.61 -11.09 16.84
CA ILE A 23 -9.06 -10.77 15.52
C ILE A 23 -9.76 -11.59 14.41
N LYS A 24 -10.10 -12.86 14.67
CA LYS A 24 -10.80 -13.73 13.73
C LYS A 24 -12.21 -13.21 13.44
N GLU A 25 -12.99 -12.95 14.48
CA GLU A 25 -14.35 -12.40 14.34
C GLU A 25 -14.33 -11.03 13.64
N ALA A 26 -13.32 -10.20 13.93
CA ALA A 26 -13.10 -8.91 13.28
C ALA A 26 -12.83 -9.08 11.76
N SER A 27 -12.03 -10.08 11.38
CA SER A 27 -11.76 -10.43 9.98
C SER A 27 -13.03 -10.88 9.25
N GLU A 28 -13.82 -11.75 9.87
CA GLU A 28 -15.09 -12.23 9.31
C GLU A 28 -16.13 -11.09 9.17
N TRP A 29 -16.23 -10.25 10.19
CA TRP A 29 -17.11 -9.08 10.15
C TRP A 29 -16.69 -8.08 9.08
N ALA A 30 -15.40 -7.74 9.03
CA ALA A 30 -14.86 -6.80 8.06
C ALA A 30 -15.05 -7.30 6.62
N SER A 31 -14.90 -8.61 6.38
CA SER A 31 -15.14 -9.23 5.09
C SER A 31 -16.60 -9.08 4.65
N LYS A 32 -17.55 -9.30 5.57
CA LYS A 32 -18.98 -9.08 5.30
C LYS A 32 -19.32 -7.62 5.07
N PHE A 33 -18.74 -6.73 5.89
CA PHE A 33 -19.02 -5.29 5.82
C PHE A 33 -18.49 -4.65 4.55
N THR A 34 -17.29 -5.04 4.12
CA THR A 34 -16.61 -4.45 2.93
C THR A 34 -16.96 -5.16 1.62
N GLY A 35 -17.57 -6.36 1.68
CA GLY A 35 -17.76 -7.23 0.51
C GLY A 35 -16.44 -7.77 -0.08
N LYS A 36 -15.32 -7.61 0.62
CA LYS A 36 -13.98 -8.04 0.20
C LYS A 36 -13.41 -9.05 1.20
N ASN A 37 -12.47 -9.88 0.77
CA ASN A 37 -11.79 -10.81 1.68
C ASN A 37 -10.79 -10.03 2.55
N VAL A 38 -11.14 -9.81 3.82
CA VAL A 38 -10.26 -9.23 4.84
C VAL A 38 -9.71 -10.35 5.70
N THR A 39 -8.40 -10.56 5.66
CA THR A 39 -7.73 -11.64 6.38
C THR A 39 -7.40 -11.26 7.83
N ILE A 40 -7.09 -12.25 8.67
CA ILE A 40 -6.57 -12.05 10.03
C ILE A 40 -5.31 -11.18 10.01
N SER A 41 -4.43 -11.36 9.01
CA SER A 41 -3.22 -10.56 8.84
C SER A 41 -3.53 -9.09 8.56
N ASN A 42 -4.59 -8.80 7.79
CA ASN A 42 -5.03 -7.42 7.57
C ASN A 42 -5.45 -6.75 8.88
N ILE A 43 -6.22 -7.43 9.73
CA ILE A 43 -6.62 -6.90 11.03
C ILE A 43 -5.42 -6.71 11.96
N SER A 44 -4.50 -7.69 12.01
CA SER A 44 -3.26 -7.58 12.79
C SER A 44 -2.40 -6.38 12.35
N TYR A 45 -2.33 -6.13 11.05
CA TYR A 45 -1.68 -4.96 10.49
C TYR A 45 -2.30 -3.64 10.98
N LEU A 46 -3.63 -3.53 11.01
CA LEU A 46 -4.32 -2.34 11.52
C LEU A 46 -3.98 -2.05 12.98
N ILE A 47 -3.86 -3.10 13.80
CA ILE A 47 -3.44 -2.98 15.21
C ILE A 47 -1.98 -2.53 15.29
N GLN A 48 -1.09 -3.19 14.56
CA GLN A 48 0.36 -2.93 14.58
C GLN A 48 0.68 -1.48 14.20
N TYR A 49 -0.07 -0.92 13.25
CA TYR A 49 0.12 0.47 12.80
C TYR A 49 -0.77 1.49 13.53
N GLY A 50 -1.39 1.09 14.65
CA GLY A 50 -2.19 1.99 15.48
C GLY A 50 -3.44 2.55 14.82
N ARG A 51 -3.94 1.91 13.75
CA ARG A 51 -5.16 2.32 13.04
C ARG A 51 -6.42 1.98 13.81
N ILE A 52 -6.38 0.88 14.57
CA ILE A 52 -7.39 0.48 15.54
C ILE A 52 -6.72 0.15 16.87
N LYS A 53 -7.41 0.39 17.98
CA LYS A 53 -6.88 0.11 19.31
C LYS A 53 -6.93 -1.39 19.60
N LYS A 54 -5.87 -1.87 20.28
CA LYS A 54 -5.83 -3.18 20.89
C LYS A 54 -6.39 -3.08 22.30
N TYR A 55 -7.31 -3.97 22.64
CA TYR A 55 -7.82 -4.18 23.98
C TYR A 55 -7.49 -5.62 24.43
N GLY A 56 -7.64 -5.88 25.71
CA GLY A 56 -7.37 -7.19 26.30
C GLY A 56 -5.97 -7.31 26.90
N GLU A 57 -5.85 -8.22 27.86
CA GLU A 57 -4.63 -8.52 28.62
C GLU A 57 -4.24 -9.99 28.42
N ASN A 58 -3.01 -10.34 28.83
CA ASN A 58 -2.52 -11.73 28.87
C ASN A 58 -2.59 -12.51 27.54
N GLY A 59 -2.30 -11.84 26.42
CA GLY A 59 -2.23 -12.49 25.12
C GLY A 59 -3.57 -12.56 24.35
N ASN A 60 -4.70 -12.30 25.01
CA ASN A 60 -5.99 -12.17 24.33
C ASN A 60 -6.12 -10.79 23.69
N ILE A 61 -6.09 -10.73 22.38
CA ILE A 61 -6.30 -9.49 21.62
C ILE A 61 -7.78 -9.35 21.33
N LEU A 62 -8.37 -8.27 21.86
CA LEU A 62 -9.74 -7.87 21.56
C LEU A 62 -9.76 -6.55 20.79
N ILE A 63 -10.77 -6.38 19.96
CA ILE A 63 -10.99 -5.23 19.09
C ILE A 63 -12.40 -4.74 19.29
N SER A 64 -12.57 -3.42 19.39
CA SER A 64 -13.90 -2.79 19.42
C SER A 64 -14.55 -2.83 18.02
N LEU A 65 -15.78 -3.34 17.95
CA LEU A 65 -16.62 -3.28 16.75
C LEU A 65 -16.79 -1.83 16.27
N THR A 66 -16.98 -0.91 17.20
CA THR A 66 -17.14 0.51 16.89
C THR A 66 -15.90 1.09 16.26
N ASP A 67 -14.69 0.77 16.78
CA ASP A 67 -13.42 1.24 16.20
C ASP A 67 -13.23 0.66 14.79
N LEU A 68 -13.53 -0.62 14.62
CA LEU A 68 -13.43 -1.31 13.34
C LEU A 68 -14.42 -0.73 12.30
N LYS A 69 -15.66 -0.50 12.71
CA LYS A 69 -16.70 0.12 11.88
C LYS A 69 -16.32 1.54 11.47
N ASN A 70 -15.82 2.34 12.39
CA ASN A 70 -15.35 3.69 12.10
C ASN A 70 -14.18 3.68 11.11
N TYR A 71 -13.21 2.76 11.30
CA TYR A 71 -12.10 2.60 10.39
C TYR A 71 -12.57 2.28 8.96
N TYR A 72 -13.36 1.23 8.78
CA TYR A 72 -13.83 0.82 7.45
C TYR A 72 -14.84 1.80 6.84
N SER A 73 -15.64 2.48 7.63
CA SER A 73 -16.55 3.53 7.13
C SER A 73 -15.80 4.79 6.72
N SER A 74 -14.70 5.12 7.37
CA SER A 74 -13.88 6.29 7.00
C SER A 74 -12.99 6.02 5.78
N PHE A 75 -12.52 4.79 5.61
CA PHE A 75 -11.52 4.43 4.59
C PHE A 75 -12.16 4.01 3.26
N ASN A 76 -13.27 3.28 3.26
CA ASN A 76 -13.79 2.61 2.05
C ASN A 76 -14.93 3.33 1.31
N GLY A 77 -15.61 4.27 1.91
CA GLY A 77 -16.76 4.88 1.25
C GLY A 77 -16.74 6.40 1.32
N LYS A 78 -16.52 6.92 2.51
CA LYS A 78 -16.58 8.37 2.71
C LYS A 78 -15.42 9.12 2.08
N ARG A 79 -14.24 8.53 2.03
CA ARG A 79 -13.06 9.19 1.45
C ARG A 79 -13.19 9.34 -0.06
N GLU A 80 -13.65 8.31 -0.75
CA GLU A 80 -13.89 8.37 -2.18
C GLU A 80 -15.02 9.35 -2.52
N ILE A 81 -16.14 9.26 -1.78
CA ILE A 81 -17.27 10.17 -1.95
C ILE A 81 -16.86 11.60 -1.61
N GLN A 82 -16.20 11.80 -0.48
CA GLN A 82 -15.73 13.11 -0.04
C GLN A 82 -14.70 13.73 -1.01
N TRP A 83 -13.85 12.91 -1.60
CA TRP A 83 -12.89 13.38 -2.61
C TRP A 83 -13.57 13.72 -3.93
N LYS A 84 -14.55 12.92 -4.38
CA LYS A 84 -15.38 13.23 -5.55
C LYS A 84 -16.16 14.54 -5.34
N GLU A 85 -16.72 14.75 -4.15
CA GLU A 85 -17.40 15.99 -3.80
C GLU A 85 -16.47 17.20 -3.74
N GLN A 86 -15.24 17.03 -3.25
CA GLN A 86 -14.25 18.12 -3.11
C GLN A 86 -13.47 18.42 -4.39
N LEU A 87 -13.15 17.41 -5.18
CA LEU A 87 -12.25 17.49 -6.32
C LEU A 87 -12.98 17.36 -7.67
N GLY A 88 -14.29 17.04 -7.64
CA GLY A 88 -15.12 16.91 -8.82
C GLY A 88 -14.92 15.58 -9.57
N GLU A 89 -15.53 15.49 -10.74
CA GLU A 89 -15.50 14.29 -11.59
C GLU A 89 -14.22 14.15 -12.43
N ASP A 90 -13.32 15.13 -12.35
CA ASP A 90 -12.08 15.17 -13.14
C ASP A 90 -11.02 14.15 -12.69
N LEU A 91 -11.32 13.38 -11.65
CA LEU A 91 -10.39 12.38 -11.13
C LEU A 91 -10.45 11.09 -11.94
N ASN A 92 -9.30 10.63 -12.37
CA ASN A 92 -9.18 9.29 -12.96
C ASN A 92 -9.13 8.22 -11.87
N TRP A 93 -10.29 7.70 -11.50
CA TRP A 93 -10.40 6.62 -10.51
C TRP A 93 -9.74 5.31 -10.96
N ALA A 94 -9.53 5.12 -12.26
CA ALA A 94 -8.75 3.97 -12.76
C ALA A 94 -7.31 3.99 -12.25
N LEU A 95 -6.76 5.18 -11.96
CA LEU A 95 -5.44 5.36 -11.36
C LEU A 95 -5.39 5.14 -9.85
N SER A 96 -6.51 4.81 -9.19
CA SER A 96 -6.50 4.33 -7.81
C SER A 96 -5.91 2.92 -7.70
N PHE A 97 -5.95 2.15 -8.79
CA PHE A 97 -5.46 0.77 -8.90
C PHE A 97 -6.03 -0.17 -7.83
N GLU A 98 -7.19 0.16 -7.26
CA GLU A 98 -7.85 -0.67 -6.22
C GLU A 98 -8.25 -2.06 -6.73
N GLN A 99 -8.40 -2.21 -8.05
CA GLN A 99 -8.70 -3.49 -8.70
C GLN A 99 -7.56 -4.49 -8.61
N PHE A 100 -6.32 -4.05 -8.42
CA PHE A 100 -5.16 -4.93 -8.36
C PHE A 100 -4.92 -5.47 -6.94
N LYS A 101 -4.65 -6.78 -6.85
CA LYS A 101 -4.25 -7.43 -5.61
C LYS A 101 -2.77 -7.17 -5.32
N GLU A 102 -2.36 -7.33 -4.07
CA GLU A 102 -0.95 -7.20 -3.67
C GLU A 102 -0.01 -8.09 -4.52
N ALA A 103 -0.45 -9.29 -4.88
CA ALA A 103 0.32 -10.19 -5.72
C ALA A 103 0.61 -9.61 -7.12
N GLU A 104 -0.28 -8.77 -7.63
CA GLU A 104 -0.15 -8.12 -8.94
C GLU A 104 0.68 -6.84 -8.85
N THR A 105 0.49 -6.05 -7.76
CA THR A 105 1.26 -4.82 -7.52
C THR A 105 2.70 -5.08 -7.07
N THR A 106 3.00 -6.33 -6.71
CA THR A 106 4.35 -6.78 -6.33
C THR A 106 4.85 -7.91 -7.23
N LYS A 107 4.35 -8.00 -8.47
CA LYS A 107 4.73 -9.04 -9.43
C LYS A 107 6.25 -9.08 -9.69
N HIS A 108 6.75 -10.24 -10.08
CA HIS A 108 8.14 -10.44 -10.52
C HIS A 108 9.19 -9.93 -9.52
N VAL A 109 10.20 -9.25 -10.02
CA VAL A 109 11.34 -8.69 -9.26
C VAL A 109 10.93 -7.57 -8.29
N HIS A 110 9.70 -7.05 -8.39
CA HIS A 110 9.21 -6.02 -7.46
C HIS A 110 9.05 -6.54 -6.02
N ARG A 111 9.00 -7.87 -5.83
CA ARG A 111 9.02 -8.51 -4.50
C ARG A 111 10.39 -8.57 -3.85
N LEU A 112 11.45 -8.42 -4.61
CA LEU A 112 12.81 -8.62 -4.10
C LEU A 112 13.10 -7.76 -2.87
N HIS A 113 12.51 -6.55 -2.83
CA HIS A 113 12.67 -5.67 -1.68
C HIS A 113 11.34 -4.95 -1.35
N PRO A 114 10.85 -5.07 -0.09
CA PRO A 114 9.63 -4.39 0.36
C PRO A 114 9.90 -2.91 0.67
N TYR A 115 10.01 -2.09 -0.35
CA TYR A 115 10.21 -0.64 -0.21
C TYR A 115 8.87 0.09 -0.12
N LYS A 116 8.60 0.75 1.01
CA LYS A 116 7.27 1.36 1.29
C LYS A 116 6.92 2.56 0.41
N GLY A 117 7.90 3.26 -0.10
CA GLY A 117 7.72 4.47 -0.92
C GLY A 117 7.68 4.22 -2.43
N LYS A 118 7.71 2.96 -2.88
CA LYS A 118 7.74 2.66 -4.32
C LYS A 118 6.37 2.83 -4.97
N PHE A 119 6.37 3.24 -6.22
CA PHE A 119 5.20 3.14 -7.08
C PHE A 119 4.82 1.68 -7.31
N ILE A 120 3.54 1.44 -7.57
CA ILE A 120 3.12 0.16 -8.12
C ILE A 120 3.50 0.09 -9.60
N PRO A 121 3.87 -1.10 -10.12
CA PRO A 121 4.26 -1.25 -11.53
C PRO A 121 3.23 -0.73 -12.52
N GLN A 122 1.95 -0.97 -12.25
CA GLN A 122 0.83 -0.56 -13.09
C GLN A 122 0.72 0.96 -13.27
N LEU A 123 1.05 1.75 -12.22
CA LEU A 123 1.06 3.21 -12.35
C LEU A 123 2.17 3.67 -13.28
N VAL A 124 3.36 3.10 -13.18
CA VAL A 124 4.48 3.42 -14.06
C VAL A 124 4.17 2.99 -15.49
N GLU A 125 3.66 1.77 -15.65
CA GLU A 125 3.24 1.22 -16.95
C GLU A 125 2.22 2.12 -17.65
N TYR A 126 1.24 2.64 -16.91
CA TYR A 126 0.23 3.58 -17.43
C TYR A 126 0.86 4.80 -18.11
N PHE A 127 1.94 5.37 -17.55
CA PHE A 127 2.58 6.54 -18.15
C PHE A 127 3.56 6.18 -19.28
N LEU A 128 4.17 5.00 -19.22
CA LEU A 128 5.20 4.60 -20.17
C LEU A 128 4.65 3.88 -21.41
N ASP A 129 3.52 3.20 -21.28
CA ASP A 129 2.95 2.41 -22.39
C ASP A 129 2.33 3.29 -23.50
N SER A 130 1.89 2.65 -24.58
CA SER A 130 1.34 3.32 -25.75
C SER A 130 -0.17 3.48 -25.76
N HIS A 131 -0.89 3.10 -24.67
CA HIS A 131 -2.33 3.30 -24.62
C HIS A 131 -2.69 4.78 -24.39
N THR A 132 -3.87 5.18 -24.84
CA THR A 132 -4.46 6.49 -24.56
C THR A 132 -5.87 6.30 -24.01
N ASP A 133 -6.29 7.22 -23.15
CA ASP A 133 -7.62 7.23 -22.56
C ASP A 133 -8.14 8.68 -22.40
N TYR A 134 -9.17 8.86 -21.58
CA TYR A 134 -9.73 10.19 -21.34
C TYR A 134 -8.73 11.17 -20.71
N PHE A 135 -7.80 10.69 -19.87
CA PHE A 135 -6.81 11.51 -19.17
C PHE A 135 -5.46 11.55 -19.88
N LYS A 136 -4.98 10.39 -20.35
CA LYS A 136 -3.74 10.29 -21.13
C LYS A 136 -4.07 10.40 -22.61
N LYS A 137 -3.98 11.63 -23.15
CA LYS A 137 -4.30 11.91 -24.55
C LYS A 137 -3.18 11.56 -25.52
N ASP A 138 -1.94 11.60 -25.04
CA ASP A 138 -0.74 11.44 -25.85
C ASP A 138 0.09 10.26 -25.40
N ILE A 139 0.79 9.66 -26.34
CA ILE A 139 1.83 8.67 -26.06
C ILE A 139 3.11 9.45 -25.78
N PHE A 140 3.58 9.42 -24.53
CA PHE A 140 4.75 10.19 -24.13
C PHE A 140 6.06 9.52 -24.50
N PHE A 141 6.10 8.18 -24.53
CA PHE A 141 7.29 7.39 -24.74
C PHE A 141 7.06 6.26 -25.73
N LYS A 142 8.12 5.84 -26.40
CA LYS A 142 8.12 4.72 -27.34
C LYS A 142 9.30 3.81 -27.09
N LYS A 143 9.24 2.61 -27.63
CA LYS A 143 10.34 1.64 -27.56
C LYS A 143 11.66 2.26 -28.05
N GLY A 144 12.70 2.11 -27.25
CA GLY A 144 14.04 2.65 -27.49
C GLY A 144 14.30 4.02 -26.86
N ASP A 145 13.28 4.71 -26.35
CA ASP A 145 13.48 5.96 -25.62
C ASP A 145 14.24 5.73 -24.30
N ILE A 146 14.81 6.81 -23.76
CA ILE A 146 15.54 6.79 -22.48
C ILE A 146 14.70 7.46 -21.42
N ILE A 147 14.36 6.72 -20.37
CA ILE A 147 13.60 7.20 -19.22
C ILE A 147 14.57 7.58 -18.09
N LEU A 148 14.44 8.78 -17.56
CA LEU A 148 15.18 9.24 -16.39
C LEU A 148 14.26 9.25 -15.17
N ASP A 149 14.64 8.51 -14.12
CA ASP A 149 14.02 8.57 -12.80
C ASP A 149 15.03 9.12 -11.77
N PRO A 150 14.96 10.40 -11.40
CA PRO A 150 15.92 11.03 -10.51
C PRO A 150 15.75 10.61 -9.03
N PHE A 151 14.71 9.82 -8.70
CA PHE A 151 14.40 9.33 -7.35
C PHE A 151 13.96 7.86 -7.42
N CYS A 152 14.77 7.02 -8.08
CA CYS A 152 14.34 5.69 -8.53
C CYS A 152 14.02 4.70 -7.39
N GLY A 153 14.41 5.00 -6.15
CA GLY A 153 14.16 4.12 -5.01
C GLY A 153 14.62 2.70 -5.30
N SER A 154 13.70 1.74 -5.17
CA SER A 154 13.98 0.35 -5.48
C SER A 154 13.79 -0.04 -6.97
N GLY A 155 13.78 0.93 -7.88
CA GLY A 155 13.88 0.75 -9.33
C GLY A 155 12.59 0.30 -10.03
N THR A 156 11.41 0.67 -9.56
CA THR A 156 10.15 0.29 -10.23
C THR A 156 10.08 0.84 -11.66
N THR A 157 10.43 2.11 -11.84
CA THR A 157 10.46 2.77 -13.15
C THR A 157 11.44 2.10 -14.10
N LEU A 158 12.62 1.73 -13.60
CA LEU A 158 13.67 1.10 -14.40
C LEU A 158 13.22 -0.27 -14.95
N VAL A 159 12.57 -1.05 -14.08
CA VAL A 159 12.04 -2.37 -14.45
C VAL A 159 10.96 -2.24 -15.50
N GLN A 160 9.96 -1.37 -15.30
CA GLN A 160 8.85 -1.20 -16.24
C GLN A 160 9.34 -0.63 -17.58
N ALA A 161 10.29 0.31 -17.59
CA ALA A 161 10.88 0.80 -18.82
C ALA A 161 11.55 -0.34 -19.60
N ASN A 162 12.32 -1.20 -18.95
CA ASN A 162 12.95 -2.37 -19.58
C ASN A 162 11.91 -3.37 -20.11
N GLU A 163 10.84 -3.64 -19.36
CA GLU A 163 9.73 -4.52 -19.81
C GLU A 163 9.08 -4.00 -21.10
N LEU A 164 8.95 -2.68 -21.23
CA LEU A 164 8.39 -2.01 -22.39
C LEU A 164 9.40 -1.78 -23.53
N GLY A 165 10.64 -2.23 -23.37
CA GLY A 165 11.71 -2.12 -24.37
C GLY A 165 12.32 -0.72 -24.50
N MET A 166 12.28 0.05 -23.42
CA MET A 166 12.94 1.34 -23.27
C MET A 166 14.22 1.19 -22.48
N HIS A 167 15.09 2.19 -22.55
CA HIS A 167 16.25 2.32 -21.68
C HIS A 167 15.89 3.13 -20.45
N ALA A 168 16.56 2.90 -19.32
CA ALA A 168 16.31 3.64 -18.12
C ALA A 168 17.60 4.05 -17.40
N ILE A 169 17.57 5.25 -16.84
CA ILE A 169 18.61 5.79 -15.94
C ILE A 169 17.92 6.13 -14.63
N GLY A 170 18.38 5.55 -13.53
CA GLY A 170 17.90 5.83 -12.18
C GLY A 170 18.95 6.50 -11.34
N ILE A 171 18.54 7.46 -10.52
CA ILE A 171 19.38 8.11 -9.51
C ILE A 171 18.73 7.90 -8.15
N ASP A 172 19.52 7.52 -7.15
CA ASP A 172 19.06 7.46 -5.77
C ASP A 172 20.21 7.81 -4.83
N ILE A 173 19.91 8.49 -3.73
CA ILE A 173 20.91 8.86 -2.72
C ILE A 173 21.38 7.65 -1.91
N SER A 174 20.55 6.60 -1.82
CA SER A 174 20.85 5.37 -1.09
C SER A 174 21.60 4.39 -1.99
N GLU A 175 22.84 4.08 -1.63
CA GLU A 175 23.63 3.04 -2.30
C GLU A 175 22.92 1.68 -2.28
N PHE A 176 22.19 1.39 -1.21
CA PHE A 176 21.39 0.17 -1.11
C PHE A 176 20.26 0.13 -2.14
N ASN A 177 19.54 1.24 -2.34
CA ASN A 177 18.51 1.34 -3.36
C ASN A 177 19.10 1.18 -4.77
N ALA A 178 20.26 1.81 -5.03
CA ALA A 178 20.96 1.67 -6.30
C ALA A 178 21.40 0.22 -6.54
N LEU A 179 21.90 -0.49 -5.51
CA LEU A 179 22.24 -1.91 -5.58
C LEU A 179 21.01 -2.76 -5.92
N ILE A 180 19.90 -2.58 -5.20
CA ILE A 180 18.65 -3.33 -5.42
C ILE A 180 18.11 -3.06 -6.84
N SER A 181 18.14 -1.83 -7.28
CA SER A 181 17.70 -1.44 -8.63
C SER A 181 18.55 -2.12 -9.70
N ASN A 182 19.87 -2.10 -9.56
CA ASN A 182 20.79 -2.79 -10.46
C ASN A 182 20.54 -4.30 -10.47
N CYS A 183 20.34 -4.93 -9.30
CA CYS A 183 20.00 -6.34 -9.24
C CYS A 183 18.72 -6.68 -10.01
N LYS A 184 17.69 -5.82 -9.96
CA LYS A 184 16.43 -6.05 -10.63
C LYS A 184 16.49 -5.96 -12.15
N ILE A 185 17.35 -5.08 -12.69
CA ILE A 185 17.47 -4.83 -14.14
C ILE A 185 18.62 -5.58 -14.80
N SER A 186 19.51 -6.19 -14.02
CA SER A 186 20.63 -6.95 -14.53
C SER A 186 20.19 -8.20 -15.28
N LYS A 187 20.95 -8.54 -16.31
CA LYS A 187 20.79 -9.81 -17.03
C LYS A 187 21.70 -10.84 -16.38
N TYR A 188 21.14 -11.96 -15.98
CA TYR A 188 21.86 -13.07 -15.35
C TYR A 188 21.94 -14.25 -16.29
N ASN A 189 23.09 -14.93 -16.33
CA ASN A 189 23.22 -16.23 -16.96
C ASN A 189 22.66 -17.30 -16.00
N LEU A 190 21.45 -17.78 -16.29
CA LEU A 190 20.76 -18.76 -15.43
C LEU A 190 21.45 -20.12 -15.39
N ILE A 191 22.31 -20.45 -16.37
CA ILE A 191 23.07 -21.70 -16.39
C ILE A 191 24.19 -21.61 -15.36
N GLU A 192 25.01 -20.55 -15.42
CA GLU A 192 26.08 -20.30 -14.44
C GLU A 192 25.53 -20.15 -13.01
N LEU A 193 24.40 -19.46 -12.86
CA LEU A 193 23.78 -19.27 -11.55
C LEU A 193 23.35 -20.59 -10.89
N LYS A 194 22.93 -21.59 -11.68
CA LYS A 194 22.56 -22.92 -11.15
C LYS A 194 23.76 -23.72 -10.64
N ASP A 195 24.93 -23.46 -11.17
CA ASP A 195 26.14 -24.18 -10.77
C ASP A 195 26.79 -23.56 -9.50
N GLU A 196 26.33 -22.35 -9.09
CA GLU A 196 26.80 -21.65 -7.91
C GLU A 196 25.87 -21.73 -6.69
N VAL A 197 24.65 -22.31 -6.82
CA VAL A 197 23.64 -22.45 -5.76
C VAL A 197 23.45 -23.92 -5.38
#